data_33a8643b512a24b885d2c3fcbdbc89bd
#
_entry.id   33a8643b512a24b885d2c3fcbdbc89bd
#
_cell.length_a   1.000
_cell.length_b   1.000
_cell.length_c   1.000
_cell.angle_alpha   90.00
_cell.angle_beta   90.00
_cell.angle_gamma   90.00
#
_symmetry.space_group_name_H-M   'P 1'
#
loop_
_entity.id
_entity.type
_entity.pdbx_description
1 polymer ?
#
loop_
_entity_poly.entity_id
_entity_poly.type
_entity_poly.pdbx_seq_one_letter_code
_entity_poly.pdbx_strand_id
1 'polypeptide(L)'
;MAGPDAKDTTSADRPVPDFEAAVGQSVKGLRIGIPKEYRLDGMPAEIEKIWSQGRDWLRAAGAELVEVSLPHTKYALPAYYIVAPAEASSNLARYDGVRYGLRVPGGDIRDMYERTRAAGFGAEVRRRVMIGTYVLSAGYYDAYYLRAQKVRTLIRRDFEACFKAGVHAMLTPATPSAAFGVGEKGGADPVEMYLNDVFTVTVNMAGLPGIAVPAGLDGQGLPLGLQLIGRPFDEETLFAAAHVIEQAAGHFTPRPWW
;
A
#
# COMPACT_ATOMS: atom_id res chain seq x y z
N MET A 1 -15.43 -6.02 -10.19
CA MET A 1 -15.68 -5.16 -9.01
C MET A 1 -15.41 -3.67 -9.30
N ALA A 2 -15.02 -3.32 -10.52
CA ALA A 2 -14.87 -1.94 -10.93
C ALA A 2 -16.23 -1.35 -11.33
N GLY A 3 -16.39 -0.03 -11.17
CA GLY A 3 -17.58 0.70 -11.54
C GLY A 3 -18.31 1.34 -10.36
N PRO A 4 -19.23 2.26 -10.64
CA PRO A 4 -19.99 2.96 -9.61
C PRO A 4 -20.97 2.02 -8.90
N ASP A 5 -21.11 2.18 -7.59
CA ASP A 5 -22.11 1.51 -6.76
C ASP A 5 -23.02 2.56 -6.13
N ALA A 6 -24.33 2.52 -6.44
CA ALA A 6 -25.32 3.45 -5.90
C ALA A 6 -25.47 3.38 -4.36
N LYS A 7 -24.98 2.30 -3.73
CA LYS A 7 -25.00 2.10 -2.27
C LYS A 7 -23.69 2.49 -1.59
N ASP A 8 -22.66 2.82 -2.37
CA ASP A 8 -21.35 3.27 -1.90
C ASP A 8 -21.07 4.69 -2.40
N THR A 9 -21.24 5.68 -1.54
CA THR A 9 -20.99 7.08 -1.85
C THR A 9 -19.52 7.42 -2.09
N THR A 10 -18.59 6.47 -1.84
CA THR A 10 -17.15 6.63 -2.07
C THR A 10 -16.72 6.07 -3.42
N SER A 11 -17.57 5.31 -4.11
CA SER A 11 -17.27 4.79 -5.44
C SER A 11 -17.24 5.94 -6.47
N ALA A 12 -16.25 5.90 -7.37
CA ALA A 12 -16.11 6.91 -8.41
C ALA A 12 -17.12 6.67 -9.54
N ASP A 13 -17.87 7.70 -9.92
CA ASP A 13 -18.76 7.67 -11.08
C ASP A 13 -17.95 7.93 -12.36
N ARG A 14 -17.35 6.85 -12.88
CA ARG A 14 -16.52 6.86 -14.09
C ARG A 14 -16.79 5.63 -14.94
N PRO A 15 -16.64 5.73 -16.28
CA PRO A 15 -16.63 4.56 -17.15
C PRO A 15 -15.56 3.57 -16.71
N VAL A 16 -15.89 2.28 -16.76
CA VAL A 16 -14.94 1.20 -16.47
C VAL A 16 -14.24 0.82 -17.76
N PRO A 17 -12.89 0.91 -17.82
CA PRO A 17 -12.13 0.43 -18.97
C PRO A 17 -12.22 -1.10 -19.11
N ASP A 18 -11.89 -1.59 -20.29
CA ASP A 18 -11.66 -3.02 -20.49
C ASP A 18 -10.24 -3.39 -20.04
N PHE A 19 -10.12 -3.72 -18.77
CA PHE A 19 -8.84 -4.06 -18.14
C PHE A 19 -8.23 -5.35 -18.71
N GLU A 20 -9.06 -6.29 -19.18
CA GLU A 20 -8.58 -7.54 -19.80
C GLU A 20 -7.92 -7.23 -21.14
N ALA A 21 -8.49 -6.34 -21.92
CA ALA A 21 -7.91 -5.91 -23.20
C ALA A 21 -6.58 -5.15 -23.03
N ALA A 22 -6.31 -4.59 -21.85
CA ALA A 22 -5.04 -3.94 -21.56
C ALA A 22 -3.89 -4.93 -21.31
N VAL A 23 -4.20 -6.17 -20.90
CA VAL A 23 -3.20 -7.22 -20.68
C VAL A 23 -2.57 -7.61 -22.03
N GLY A 24 -1.24 -7.56 -22.09
CA GLY A 24 -0.49 -7.87 -23.32
C GLY A 24 -0.35 -6.70 -24.31
N GLN A 25 -0.88 -5.52 -23.98
CA GLN A 25 -0.61 -4.31 -24.74
C GLN A 25 0.87 -3.93 -24.70
N SER A 26 1.34 -3.29 -25.77
CA SER A 26 2.74 -2.87 -25.89
C SER A 26 3.10 -1.80 -24.87
N VAL A 27 4.22 -2.00 -24.17
CA VAL A 27 4.83 -0.98 -23.27
C VAL A 27 5.88 -0.12 -23.97
N LYS A 28 6.05 -0.28 -25.30
CA LYS A 28 7.05 0.47 -26.07
C LYS A 28 6.80 1.97 -25.97
N GLY A 29 7.83 2.70 -25.54
CA GLY A 29 7.76 4.15 -25.36
C GLY A 29 7.11 4.60 -24.04
N LEU A 30 6.63 3.68 -23.19
CA LEU A 30 6.23 4.05 -21.84
C LEU A 30 7.45 4.45 -21.03
N ARG A 31 7.35 5.56 -20.32
CA ARG A 31 8.39 6.04 -19.41
C ARG A 31 8.10 5.53 -18.00
N ILE A 32 8.97 4.64 -17.52
CA ILE A 32 8.85 4.01 -16.20
C ILE A 32 9.82 4.68 -15.24
N GLY A 33 9.30 5.31 -14.21
CA GLY A 33 10.06 5.98 -13.16
C GLY A 33 10.70 4.98 -12.20
N ILE A 34 11.97 5.21 -11.84
CA ILE A 34 12.71 4.46 -10.85
C ILE A 34 13.03 5.40 -9.69
N PRO A 35 12.27 5.36 -8.57
CA PRO A 35 12.48 6.28 -7.47
C PRO A 35 13.80 5.99 -6.75
N LYS A 36 14.68 6.99 -6.67
CA LYS A 36 15.99 6.83 -6.02
C LYS A 36 15.88 6.63 -4.50
N GLU A 37 14.85 7.20 -3.87
CA GLU A 37 14.60 7.10 -2.43
C GLU A 37 14.10 5.70 -1.99
N TYR A 38 13.77 4.82 -2.94
CA TYR A 38 13.39 3.44 -2.65
C TYR A 38 14.60 2.48 -2.56
N ARG A 39 15.81 2.98 -2.82
CA ARG A 39 17.04 2.29 -2.46
C ARG A 39 17.35 2.54 -0.99
N LEU A 40 16.96 1.60 -0.15
CA LEU A 40 17.15 1.70 1.28
C LEU A 40 18.56 1.20 1.67
N ASP A 41 19.15 1.83 2.67
CA ASP A 41 20.36 1.34 3.30
C ASP A 41 20.09 -0.05 3.90
N GLY A 42 20.96 -1.01 3.60
CA GLY A 42 20.79 -2.39 4.08
C GLY A 42 19.74 -3.21 3.35
N MET A 43 19.25 -2.79 2.18
CA MET A 43 18.34 -3.59 1.37
C MET A 43 18.98 -4.95 1.04
N PRO A 44 18.26 -6.08 1.24
CA PRO A 44 18.75 -7.40 0.87
C PRO A 44 19.15 -7.46 -0.61
N ALA A 45 20.29 -8.12 -0.89
CA ALA A 45 20.82 -8.22 -2.26
C ALA A 45 19.84 -8.90 -3.23
N GLU A 46 19.00 -9.80 -2.75
CA GLU A 46 17.97 -10.47 -3.53
C GLU A 46 16.85 -9.50 -3.97
N ILE A 47 16.48 -8.53 -3.14
CA ILE A 47 15.51 -7.49 -3.48
C ILE A 47 16.08 -6.53 -4.53
N GLU A 48 17.34 -6.09 -4.37
CA GLU A 48 18.00 -5.25 -5.38
C GLU A 48 18.15 -6.00 -6.70
N LYS A 49 18.49 -7.30 -6.65
CA LYS A 49 18.62 -8.15 -7.83
C LYS A 49 17.31 -8.23 -8.60
N ILE A 50 16.20 -8.56 -7.93
CA ILE A 50 14.91 -8.70 -8.61
C ILE A 50 14.41 -7.36 -9.15
N TRP A 51 14.66 -6.26 -8.44
CA TRP A 51 14.34 -4.92 -8.92
C TRP A 51 15.17 -4.54 -10.15
N SER A 52 16.46 -4.92 -10.18
CA SER A 52 17.29 -4.77 -11.37
C SER A 52 16.78 -5.58 -12.56
N GLN A 53 16.41 -6.83 -12.33
CA GLN A 53 15.83 -7.69 -13.36
C GLN A 53 14.52 -7.11 -13.93
N GLY A 54 13.61 -6.62 -13.08
CA GLY A 54 12.38 -5.96 -13.52
C GLY A 54 12.64 -4.73 -14.41
N ARG A 55 13.66 -3.94 -14.08
CA ARG A 55 14.10 -2.83 -14.94
C ARG A 55 14.56 -3.32 -16.32
N ASP A 56 15.34 -4.39 -16.35
CA ASP A 56 15.87 -4.94 -17.60
C ASP A 56 14.76 -5.56 -18.46
N TRP A 57 13.79 -6.23 -17.85
CA TRP A 57 12.63 -6.79 -18.56
C TRP A 57 11.78 -5.71 -19.23
N LEU A 58 11.45 -4.64 -18.51
CA LEU A 58 10.67 -3.53 -19.07
C LEU A 58 11.44 -2.81 -20.18
N ARG A 59 12.77 -2.61 -20.00
CA ARG A 59 13.63 -2.02 -21.04
C ARG A 59 13.68 -2.91 -22.30
N ALA A 60 13.81 -4.22 -22.15
CA ALA A 60 13.80 -5.18 -23.26
C ALA A 60 12.48 -5.17 -24.02
N ALA A 61 11.36 -4.92 -23.33
CA ALA A 61 10.03 -4.76 -23.93
C ALA A 61 9.82 -3.38 -24.59
N GLY A 62 10.83 -2.48 -24.55
CA GLY A 62 10.82 -1.19 -25.22
C GLY A 62 10.37 0.00 -24.34
N ALA A 63 10.22 -0.18 -23.06
CA ALA A 63 9.99 0.93 -22.14
C ALA A 63 11.27 1.74 -21.89
N GLU A 64 11.10 3.05 -21.65
CA GLU A 64 12.17 3.98 -21.25
C GLU A 64 12.22 4.05 -19.71
N LEU A 65 13.38 3.77 -19.11
CA LEU A 65 13.57 3.91 -17.68
C LEU A 65 14.11 5.29 -17.33
N VAL A 66 13.46 5.96 -16.39
CA VAL A 66 13.79 7.32 -15.97
C VAL A 66 13.99 7.34 -14.45
N GLU A 67 15.14 7.83 -14.00
CA GLU A 67 15.31 8.07 -12.56
C GLU A 67 14.41 9.22 -12.11
N VAL A 68 13.70 9.04 -11.00
CA VAL A 68 12.82 10.06 -10.42
C VAL A 68 13.11 10.24 -8.93
N SER A 69 12.65 11.36 -8.37
CA SER A 69 12.80 11.68 -6.95
C SER A 69 11.44 11.85 -6.29
N LEU A 70 11.26 11.18 -5.15
CA LEU A 70 10.11 11.26 -4.26
C LEU A 70 10.57 11.63 -2.84
N PRO A 71 11.06 12.88 -2.63
CA PRO A 71 11.81 13.26 -1.44
C PRO A 71 11.02 13.16 -0.12
N HIS A 72 9.68 13.17 -0.18
CA HIS A 72 8.83 13.06 1.00
C HIS A 72 8.49 11.62 1.39
N THR A 73 8.95 10.60 0.65
CA THR A 73 8.76 9.17 0.96
C THR A 73 9.12 8.81 2.40
N LYS A 74 10.23 9.36 2.92
CA LYS A 74 10.70 9.13 4.30
C LYS A 74 9.69 9.50 5.39
N TYR A 75 8.70 10.33 5.08
CA TYR A 75 7.66 10.75 6.01
C TYR A 75 6.36 9.94 5.87
N ALA A 76 6.28 9.03 4.90
CA ALA A 76 5.03 8.34 4.59
C ALA A 76 4.59 7.42 5.74
N LEU A 77 5.50 6.62 6.28
CA LEU A 77 5.20 5.70 7.36
C LEU A 77 4.74 6.43 8.65
N PRO A 78 5.47 7.43 9.18
CA PRO A 78 4.99 8.22 10.31
C PRO A 78 3.64 8.90 10.06
N ALA A 79 3.43 9.47 8.87
CA ALA A 79 2.16 10.12 8.53
C ALA A 79 1.00 9.12 8.47
N TYR A 80 1.23 7.93 7.91
CA TYR A 80 0.26 6.84 7.86
C TYR A 80 -0.19 6.41 9.26
N TYR A 81 0.77 6.21 10.19
CA TYR A 81 0.45 5.80 11.57
C TYR A 81 -0.24 6.87 12.42
N ILE A 82 -0.36 8.08 11.90
CA ILE A 82 -1.23 9.12 12.45
C ILE A 82 -2.60 9.10 11.78
N VAL A 83 -2.63 9.14 10.44
CA VAL A 83 -3.88 9.29 9.67
C VAL A 83 -4.74 8.04 9.75
N ALA A 84 -4.18 6.85 9.52
CA ALA A 84 -4.95 5.62 9.47
C ALA A 84 -5.61 5.27 10.83
N PRO A 85 -4.91 5.33 11.99
CA PRO A 85 -5.56 5.16 13.28
C PRO A 85 -6.60 6.23 13.60
N ALA A 86 -6.38 7.50 13.22
CA ALA A 86 -7.35 8.56 13.40
C ALA A 86 -8.66 8.27 12.65
N GLU A 87 -8.56 7.89 11.39
CA GLU A 87 -9.71 7.50 10.59
C GLU A 87 -10.36 6.21 11.07
N ALA A 88 -9.58 5.20 11.45
CA ALA A 88 -10.09 3.97 12.04
C ALA A 88 -10.87 4.23 13.32
N SER A 89 -10.37 5.08 14.22
CA SER A 89 -11.05 5.48 15.45
C SER A 89 -12.43 6.07 15.16
N SER A 90 -12.53 6.96 14.19
CA SER A 90 -13.79 7.58 13.75
C SER A 90 -14.73 6.57 13.07
N ASN A 91 -14.22 5.80 12.11
CA ASN A 91 -15.02 4.86 11.32
C ASN A 91 -15.55 3.70 12.16
N LEU A 92 -14.73 3.17 13.08
CA LEU A 92 -15.11 2.07 13.95
C LEU A 92 -15.94 2.49 15.18
N ALA A 93 -16.21 3.78 15.37
CA ALA A 93 -17.13 4.25 16.41
C ALA A 93 -18.54 3.70 16.24
N ARG A 94 -18.93 3.34 15.01
CA ARG A 94 -20.26 2.80 14.68
C ARG A 94 -20.45 1.33 15.04
N TYR A 95 -19.37 0.61 15.39
CA TYR A 95 -19.41 -0.79 15.84
C TYR A 95 -19.59 -0.82 17.36
N ASP A 96 -20.79 -0.48 17.81
CA ASP A 96 -21.16 -0.29 19.22
C ASP A 96 -22.24 -1.28 19.69
N GLY A 97 -22.72 -2.16 18.79
CA GLY A 97 -23.75 -3.15 19.09
C GLY A 97 -25.18 -2.61 19.08
N VAL A 98 -25.41 -1.36 18.65
CA VAL A 98 -26.77 -0.78 18.63
C VAL A 98 -27.52 -1.14 17.36
N ARG A 99 -26.97 -0.89 16.19
CA ARG A 99 -27.68 -1.02 14.90
C ARG A 99 -27.34 -2.29 14.14
N TYR A 100 -26.10 -2.79 14.27
CA TYR A 100 -25.61 -3.96 13.55
C TYR A 100 -24.37 -4.57 14.23
N GLY A 101 -23.98 -5.74 13.77
CA GLY A 101 -22.79 -6.44 14.22
C GLY A 101 -22.97 -7.15 15.57
N LEU A 102 -21.84 -7.45 16.21
CA LEU A 102 -21.84 -8.09 17.52
C LEU A 102 -22.51 -7.18 18.55
N ARG A 103 -23.36 -7.78 19.40
CA ARG A 103 -23.95 -7.13 20.58
C ARG A 103 -23.76 -8.00 21.81
N VAL A 104 -23.04 -7.51 22.79
CA VAL A 104 -22.90 -8.15 24.10
C VAL A 104 -23.78 -7.38 25.10
N PRO A 105 -24.80 -8.01 25.71
CA PRO A 105 -25.66 -7.34 26.68
C PRO A 105 -24.89 -6.78 27.86
N GLY A 106 -25.30 -5.61 28.33
CA GLY A 106 -24.78 -4.92 29.52
C GLY A 106 -25.90 -4.53 30.48
N GLY A 107 -25.51 -4.06 31.67
CA GLY A 107 -26.44 -3.55 32.67
C GLY A 107 -27.08 -2.20 32.29
N ASP A 108 -26.37 -1.42 31.50
CA ASP A 108 -26.81 -0.17 30.86
C ASP A 108 -26.18 -0.03 29.47
N ILE A 109 -26.49 1.08 28.78
CA ILE A 109 -26.02 1.31 27.41
C ILE A 109 -24.49 1.49 27.35
N ARG A 110 -23.87 2.07 28.36
CA ARG A 110 -22.42 2.26 28.44
C ARG A 110 -21.72 0.92 28.62
N ASP A 111 -22.19 0.11 29.57
CA ASP A 111 -21.65 -1.23 29.82
C ASP A 111 -21.82 -2.13 28.58
N MET A 112 -22.95 -2.01 27.87
CA MET A 112 -23.16 -2.71 26.61
C MET A 112 -22.11 -2.28 25.55
N TYR A 113 -21.83 -1.00 25.39
CA TYR A 113 -20.81 -0.51 24.45
C TYR A 113 -19.41 -1.04 24.82
N GLU A 114 -19.04 -0.92 26.08
CA GLU A 114 -17.73 -1.35 26.58
C GLU A 114 -17.52 -2.85 26.35
N ARG A 115 -18.50 -3.69 26.72
CA ARG A 115 -18.45 -5.15 26.54
C ARG A 115 -18.43 -5.54 25.07
N THR A 116 -19.29 -4.94 24.25
CA THR A 116 -19.37 -5.25 22.82
C THR A 116 -18.04 -4.94 22.13
N ARG A 117 -17.48 -3.77 22.37
CA ARG A 117 -16.21 -3.35 21.74
C ARG A 117 -15.02 -4.14 22.29
N ALA A 118 -15.03 -4.48 23.58
CA ALA A 118 -13.98 -5.32 24.18
C ALA A 118 -13.99 -6.75 23.59
N ALA A 119 -15.17 -7.32 23.36
CA ALA A 119 -15.29 -8.66 22.78
C ALA A 119 -15.06 -8.69 21.28
N GLY A 120 -15.48 -7.62 20.55
CA GLY A 120 -15.46 -7.58 19.08
C GLY A 120 -14.13 -7.12 18.50
N PHE A 121 -13.33 -6.32 19.19
CA PHE A 121 -12.07 -5.79 18.68
C PHE A 121 -10.87 -6.55 19.20
N GLY A 122 -10.07 -7.11 18.28
CA GLY A 122 -8.77 -7.70 18.61
C GLY A 122 -7.76 -6.66 19.13
N ALA A 123 -6.65 -7.14 19.67
CA ALA A 123 -5.65 -6.31 20.35
C ALA A 123 -5.11 -5.17 19.46
N GLU A 124 -4.80 -5.47 18.18
CA GLU A 124 -4.26 -4.47 17.25
C GLU A 124 -5.30 -3.40 16.90
N VAL A 125 -6.54 -3.78 16.64
CA VAL A 125 -7.63 -2.81 16.36
C VAL A 125 -7.85 -1.90 17.56
N ARG A 126 -7.86 -2.44 18.77
CA ARG A 126 -7.97 -1.64 20.01
C ARG A 126 -6.82 -0.63 20.13
N ARG A 127 -5.59 -1.05 19.86
CA ARG A 127 -4.41 -0.18 19.86
C ARG A 127 -4.59 0.98 18.88
N ARG A 128 -4.98 0.69 17.63
CA ARG A 128 -5.20 1.73 16.60
C ARG A 128 -6.33 2.68 16.97
N VAL A 129 -7.43 2.19 17.50
CA VAL A 129 -8.55 3.04 17.97
C VAL A 129 -8.10 3.96 19.11
N MET A 130 -7.29 3.46 20.06
CA MET A 130 -6.76 4.29 21.14
C MET A 130 -5.81 5.36 20.63
N ILE A 131 -4.87 5.02 19.76
CA ILE A 131 -3.93 5.98 19.12
C ILE A 131 -4.73 7.03 18.35
N GLY A 132 -5.71 6.61 17.54
CA GLY A 132 -6.54 7.53 16.76
C GLY A 132 -7.35 8.48 17.63
N THR A 133 -7.94 8.00 18.71
CA THR A 133 -8.67 8.83 19.66
C THR A 133 -7.75 9.88 20.31
N TYR A 134 -6.54 9.48 20.67
CA TYR A 134 -5.54 10.40 21.22
C TYR A 134 -5.15 11.49 20.21
N VAL A 135 -4.85 11.09 18.97
CA VAL A 135 -4.45 12.00 17.88
C VAL A 135 -5.55 13.02 17.55
N LEU A 136 -6.82 12.60 17.65
CA LEU A 136 -7.98 13.47 17.37
C LEU A 136 -8.42 14.30 18.58
N SER A 137 -7.81 14.11 19.76
CA SER A 137 -8.19 14.85 20.96
C SER A 137 -7.71 16.32 20.94
N ALA A 138 -8.33 17.13 21.78
CA ALA A 138 -8.02 18.56 21.90
C ALA A 138 -6.53 18.79 22.21
N GLY A 139 -5.90 19.70 21.50
CA GLY A 139 -4.48 20.04 21.62
C GLY A 139 -3.55 19.16 20.78
N TYR A 140 -3.99 17.97 20.32
CA TYR A 140 -3.17 17.07 19.48
C TYR A 140 -3.63 17.04 18.03
N TYR A 141 -4.88 17.40 17.74
CA TYR A 141 -5.44 17.42 16.40
C TYR A 141 -4.60 18.26 15.43
N ASP A 142 -4.29 19.49 15.77
CA ASP A 142 -3.50 20.39 14.92
C ASP A 142 -2.03 19.94 14.84
N ALA A 143 -1.46 19.51 15.97
CA ALA A 143 -0.06 19.14 16.09
C ALA A 143 0.27 17.86 15.30
N TYR A 144 -0.64 16.89 15.27
CA TYR A 144 -0.42 15.58 14.65
C TYR A 144 -1.26 15.38 13.41
N TYR A 145 -2.60 15.37 13.50
CA TYR A 145 -3.47 15.01 12.40
C TYR A 145 -3.37 15.97 11.22
N LEU A 146 -3.54 17.28 11.45
CA LEU A 146 -3.41 18.27 10.38
C LEU A 146 -2.00 18.30 9.79
N ARG A 147 -0.98 18.13 10.61
CA ARG A 147 0.39 18.05 10.12
C ARG A 147 0.60 16.82 9.22
N ALA A 148 0.10 15.67 9.63
CA ALA A 148 0.16 14.44 8.81
C ALA A 148 -0.59 14.59 7.48
N GLN A 149 -1.76 15.25 7.46
CA GLN A 149 -2.50 15.55 6.23
C GLN A 149 -1.73 16.50 5.29
N LYS A 150 -1.00 17.48 5.84
CA LYS A 150 -0.11 18.33 5.05
C LYS A 150 1.04 17.53 4.43
N VAL A 151 1.65 16.65 5.21
CA VAL A 151 2.71 15.73 4.72
C VAL A 151 2.16 14.81 3.64
N ARG A 152 0.97 14.23 3.82
CA ARG A 152 0.27 13.44 2.79
C ARG A 152 0.15 14.20 1.48
N THR A 153 -0.20 15.48 1.55
CA THR A 153 -0.29 16.35 0.36
C THR A 153 1.06 16.51 -0.34
N LEU A 154 2.17 16.63 0.41
CA LEU A 154 3.52 16.71 -0.16
C LEU A 154 3.91 15.40 -0.84
N ILE A 155 3.64 14.25 -0.21
CA ILE A 155 3.87 12.93 -0.82
C ILE A 155 3.12 12.81 -2.15
N ARG A 156 1.83 13.15 -2.18
CA ARG A 156 1.05 13.12 -3.42
C ARG A 156 1.64 14.01 -4.50
N ARG A 157 2.10 15.22 -4.15
CA ARG A 157 2.71 16.17 -5.09
C ARG A 157 4.01 15.66 -5.71
N ASP A 158 4.81 14.86 -5.00
CA ASP A 158 6.00 14.22 -5.55
C ASP A 158 5.63 13.33 -6.75
N PHE A 159 4.64 12.47 -6.58
CA PHE A 159 4.14 11.60 -7.66
C PHE A 159 3.52 12.43 -8.80
N GLU A 160 2.69 13.41 -8.48
CA GLU A 160 2.07 14.29 -9.48
C GLU A 160 3.12 15.01 -10.34
N ALA A 161 4.22 15.46 -9.73
CA ALA A 161 5.33 16.10 -10.45
C ALA A 161 5.99 15.14 -11.43
N CYS A 162 6.25 13.90 -11.03
CA CYS A 162 6.80 12.87 -11.91
C CYS A 162 5.86 12.57 -13.09
N PHE A 163 4.56 12.40 -12.81
CA PHE A 163 3.57 12.13 -13.86
C PHE A 163 3.42 13.32 -14.83
N LYS A 164 3.46 14.55 -14.33
CA LYS A 164 3.47 15.77 -15.17
C LYS A 164 4.72 15.88 -16.03
N ALA A 165 5.85 15.34 -15.57
CA ALA A 165 7.09 15.25 -16.34
C ALA A 165 7.08 14.11 -17.39
N GLY A 166 5.93 13.46 -17.59
CA GLY A 166 5.73 12.43 -18.61
C GLY A 166 6.03 11.00 -18.17
N VAL A 167 6.23 10.74 -16.87
CA VAL A 167 6.28 9.36 -16.35
C VAL A 167 4.88 8.74 -16.45
N HIS A 168 4.80 7.47 -16.87
CA HIS A 168 3.53 6.75 -17.00
C HIS A 168 3.24 5.86 -15.80
N ALA A 169 4.26 5.14 -15.33
CA ALA A 169 4.19 4.33 -14.11
C ALA A 169 5.54 4.33 -13.40
N MET A 170 5.60 3.86 -12.15
CA MET A 170 6.84 3.69 -11.40
C MET A 170 7.03 2.23 -11.05
N LEU A 171 8.27 1.74 -11.08
CA LEU A 171 8.66 0.39 -10.69
C LEU A 171 9.43 0.43 -9.37
N THR A 172 8.97 -0.33 -8.38
CA THR A 172 9.58 -0.46 -7.05
C THR A 172 9.59 -1.91 -6.59
N PRO A 173 10.40 -2.29 -5.58
CA PRO A 173 10.14 -3.52 -4.85
C PRO A 173 8.73 -3.50 -4.23
N ALA A 174 8.12 -4.67 -4.04
CA ALA A 174 6.83 -4.77 -3.35
C ALA A 174 7.01 -4.74 -1.82
N THR A 175 8.04 -5.44 -1.32
CA THR A 175 8.38 -5.55 0.10
C THR A 175 9.89 -5.48 0.30
N PRO A 176 10.38 -5.08 1.49
CA PRO A 176 11.82 -5.02 1.77
C PRO A 176 12.45 -6.40 1.98
N SER A 177 11.67 -7.45 2.14
CA SER A 177 12.14 -8.83 2.34
C SER A 177 11.11 -9.84 1.83
N ALA A 178 11.47 -11.12 1.76
CA ALA A 178 10.52 -12.22 1.68
C ALA A 178 9.69 -12.35 2.96
N ALA A 179 8.72 -13.28 2.96
CA ALA A 179 7.91 -13.56 4.14
C ALA A 179 8.79 -14.07 5.30
N PHE A 180 8.47 -13.67 6.51
CA PHE A 180 9.08 -14.17 7.74
C PHE A 180 8.29 -15.34 8.33
N GLY A 181 8.92 -16.14 9.21
CA GLY A 181 8.29 -17.30 9.84
C GLY A 181 7.13 -16.94 10.77
N VAL A 182 6.16 -17.85 10.87
CA VAL A 182 5.03 -17.69 11.80
C VAL A 182 5.55 -17.57 13.24
N GLY A 183 5.20 -16.47 13.92
CA GLY A 183 5.65 -16.19 15.28
C GLY A 183 7.05 -15.56 15.40
N GLU A 184 7.84 -15.51 14.34
CA GLU A 184 9.19 -14.92 14.34
C GLU A 184 9.21 -13.46 14.83
N LYS A 185 8.20 -12.69 14.46
CA LYS A 185 8.03 -11.30 14.88
C LYS A 185 7.13 -11.11 16.10
N GLY A 186 6.69 -12.20 16.75
CA GLY A 186 5.73 -12.16 17.85
C GLY A 186 6.17 -11.41 19.12
N GLY A 187 7.47 -11.20 19.29
CA GLY A 187 8.07 -10.38 20.36
C GLY A 187 8.80 -9.13 19.88
N ALA A 188 8.77 -8.85 18.57
CA ALA A 188 9.46 -7.70 17.99
C ALA A 188 8.76 -6.39 18.32
N ASP A 189 9.52 -5.29 18.28
CA ASP A 189 8.96 -3.94 18.33
C ASP A 189 7.92 -3.77 17.19
N PRO A 190 6.70 -3.30 17.49
CA PRO A 190 5.71 -3.00 16.46
C PRO A 190 6.25 -2.15 15.31
N VAL A 191 7.24 -1.27 15.56
CA VAL A 191 7.89 -0.45 14.54
C VAL A 191 8.62 -1.30 13.49
N GLU A 192 9.24 -2.42 13.87
CA GLU A 192 9.89 -3.33 12.92
C GLU A 192 8.87 -3.99 11.97
N MET A 193 7.70 -4.34 12.49
CA MET A 193 6.61 -4.85 11.63
C MET A 193 6.15 -3.80 10.62
N TYR A 194 6.11 -2.55 11.03
CA TYR A 194 5.66 -1.45 10.21
C TYR A 194 6.62 -1.10 9.07
N LEU A 195 7.91 -1.39 9.22
CA LEU A 195 8.90 -1.19 8.16
C LEU A 195 8.65 -2.09 6.93
N ASN A 196 7.89 -3.18 7.06
CA ASN A 196 7.49 -3.99 5.91
C ASN A 196 6.61 -3.22 4.91
N ASP A 197 5.94 -2.16 5.34
CA ASP A 197 5.04 -1.34 4.51
C ASP A 197 5.75 -0.17 3.81
N VAL A 198 7.08 -0.05 3.96
CA VAL A 198 7.84 1.14 3.52
C VAL A 198 7.66 1.46 2.02
N PHE A 199 7.48 0.45 1.16
CA PHE A 199 7.31 0.62 -0.28
C PHE A 199 5.85 0.80 -0.70
N THR A 200 4.89 0.38 0.12
CA THR A 200 3.47 0.38 -0.24
C THR A 200 2.70 1.54 0.38
N VAL A 201 3.12 2.01 1.54
CA VAL A 201 2.42 3.06 2.29
C VAL A 201 2.32 4.38 1.53
N THR A 202 3.33 4.72 0.71
CA THR A 202 3.34 5.95 -0.09
C THR A 202 2.23 5.95 -1.14
N VAL A 203 1.93 4.81 -1.73
CA VAL A 203 0.85 4.61 -2.72
C VAL A 203 -0.50 4.91 -2.08
N ASN A 204 -0.75 4.35 -0.89
CA ASN A 204 -1.96 4.60 -0.11
C ASN A 204 -2.08 6.07 0.30
N MET A 205 -0.98 6.69 0.76
CA MET A 205 -0.97 8.09 1.16
C MET A 205 -1.20 9.04 -0.01
N ALA A 206 -0.70 8.70 -1.20
CA ALA A 206 -0.90 9.48 -2.42
C ALA A 206 -2.27 9.25 -3.07
N GLY A 207 -2.95 8.14 -2.77
CA GLY A 207 -4.23 7.76 -3.37
C GLY A 207 -4.06 7.31 -4.83
N LEU A 208 -3.08 6.47 -5.07
CA LEU A 208 -2.70 5.98 -6.40
C LEU A 208 -3.04 4.50 -6.57
N PRO A 209 -3.33 4.04 -7.80
CA PRO A 209 -3.41 2.62 -8.09
C PRO A 209 -2.02 1.99 -8.04
N GLY A 210 -1.97 0.74 -7.57
CA GLY A 210 -0.77 -0.06 -7.53
C GLY A 210 -1.08 -1.53 -7.79
N ILE A 211 -0.14 -2.22 -8.44
CA ILE A 211 -0.20 -3.66 -8.67
C ILE A 211 1.11 -4.29 -8.23
N ALA A 212 1.02 -5.39 -7.48
CA ALA A 212 2.16 -6.23 -7.13
C ALA A 212 2.18 -7.48 -8.01
N VAL A 213 3.33 -7.79 -8.57
CA VAL A 213 3.53 -8.92 -9.48
C VAL A 213 4.61 -9.82 -8.91
N PRO A 214 4.38 -11.15 -8.80
CA PRO A 214 5.44 -12.09 -8.48
C PRO A 214 6.56 -12.00 -9.53
N ALA A 215 7.81 -11.94 -9.09
CA ALA A 215 8.93 -11.71 -9.99
C ALA A 215 10.12 -12.64 -9.73
N GLY A 216 10.05 -13.52 -8.74
CA GLY A 216 11.07 -14.52 -8.44
C GLY A 216 10.91 -15.15 -7.07
N LEU A 217 11.93 -15.89 -6.67
CA LEU A 217 12.04 -16.52 -5.36
C LEU A 217 13.34 -16.07 -4.69
N ASP A 218 13.33 -16.02 -3.36
CA ASP A 218 14.55 -15.87 -2.55
C ASP A 218 15.37 -17.16 -2.50
N GLY A 219 16.48 -17.13 -1.76
CA GLY A 219 17.35 -18.30 -1.57
C GLY A 219 16.72 -19.47 -0.80
N GLN A 220 15.56 -19.26 -0.16
CA GLN A 220 14.79 -20.26 0.56
C GLN A 220 13.57 -20.77 -0.23
N GLY A 221 13.32 -20.23 -1.43
CA GLY A 221 12.17 -20.57 -2.27
C GLY A 221 10.89 -19.80 -1.90
N LEU A 222 11.01 -18.67 -1.18
CA LEU A 222 9.89 -17.80 -0.85
C LEU A 222 9.65 -16.75 -1.95
N PRO A 223 8.39 -16.41 -2.28
CA PRO A 223 8.09 -15.47 -3.33
C PRO A 223 8.62 -14.05 -3.05
N LEU A 224 9.16 -13.43 -4.08
CA LEU A 224 9.53 -12.02 -4.13
C LEU A 224 8.70 -11.31 -5.19
N GLY A 225 8.29 -10.08 -4.93
CA GLY A 225 7.45 -9.30 -5.81
C GLY A 225 8.01 -7.94 -6.18
N LEU A 226 7.56 -7.45 -7.34
CA LEU A 226 7.74 -6.08 -7.79
C LEU A 226 6.41 -5.34 -7.78
N GLN A 227 6.43 -4.04 -7.52
CA GLN A 227 5.27 -3.17 -7.51
C GLN A 227 5.35 -2.16 -8.66
N LEU A 228 4.25 -1.98 -9.36
CA LEU A 228 4.04 -0.87 -10.28
C LEU A 228 3.02 0.09 -9.69
N ILE A 229 3.31 1.39 -9.77
CA ILE A 229 2.46 2.48 -9.26
C ILE A 229 2.06 3.35 -10.43
N GLY A 230 0.77 3.55 -10.64
CA GLY A 230 0.20 4.27 -11.79
C GLY A 230 -0.36 5.64 -11.46
N ARG A 231 -0.79 6.31 -12.52
CA ARG A 231 -1.59 7.54 -12.40
C ARG A 231 -2.97 7.20 -11.86
N PRO A 232 -3.67 8.15 -11.23
CA PRO A 232 -5.06 7.91 -10.82
C PRO A 232 -5.92 7.45 -11.99
N PHE A 233 -6.60 6.31 -11.83
CA PHE A 233 -7.49 5.70 -12.81
C PHE A 233 -6.82 5.30 -14.15
N ASP A 234 -5.53 4.97 -14.12
CA ASP A 234 -4.75 4.47 -15.27
C ASP A 234 -4.25 3.05 -14.98
N GLU A 235 -5.16 2.19 -14.51
CA GLU A 235 -4.87 0.78 -14.22
C GLU A 235 -4.51 0.00 -15.49
N GLU A 236 -4.99 0.42 -16.66
CA GLU A 236 -4.66 -0.20 -17.95
C GLU A 236 -3.14 -0.18 -18.22
N THR A 237 -2.48 0.96 -17.98
CA THR A 237 -1.01 1.07 -18.07
C THR A 237 -0.32 0.10 -17.10
N LEU A 238 -0.87 -0.07 -15.88
CA LEU A 238 -0.33 -1.00 -14.89
C LEU A 238 -0.48 -2.45 -15.34
N PHE A 239 -1.63 -2.86 -15.88
CA PHE A 239 -1.85 -4.22 -16.36
C PHE A 239 -0.93 -4.55 -17.54
N ALA A 240 -0.72 -3.61 -18.47
CA ALA A 240 0.20 -3.81 -19.60
C ALA A 240 1.66 -4.01 -19.09
N ALA A 241 2.13 -3.17 -18.19
CA ALA A 241 3.48 -3.27 -17.65
C ALA A 241 3.66 -4.49 -16.72
N ALA A 242 2.65 -4.82 -15.92
CA ALA A 242 2.64 -5.98 -15.04
C ALA A 242 2.74 -7.29 -15.84
N HIS A 243 2.01 -7.37 -16.95
CA HIS A 243 2.07 -8.53 -17.85
C HIS A 243 3.48 -8.76 -18.39
N VAL A 244 4.21 -7.71 -18.77
CA VAL A 244 5.62 -7.83 -19.20
C VAL A 244 6.49 -8.45 -18.11
N ILE A 245 6.34 -7.99 -16.86
CA ILE A 245 7.09 -8.52 -15.72
C ILE A 245 6.73 -9.99 -15.49
N GLU A 246 5.45 -10.33 -15.46
CA GLU A 246 4.95 -11.68 -15.21
C GLU A 246 5.46 -12.66 -16.29
N GLN A 247 5.37 -12.29 -17.57
CA GLN A 247 5.86 -13.13 -18.66
C GLN A 247 7.38 -13.31 -18.63
N ALA A 248 8.13 -12.27 -18.31
CA ALA A 248 9.59 -12.31 -18.24
C ALA A 248 10.10 -13.07 -17.01
N ALA A 249 9.41 -12.96 -15.87
CA ALA A 249 9.70 -13.73 -14.67
C ALA A 249 9.46 -15.23 -14.86
N GLY A 250 8.49 -15.57 -15.73
CA GLY A 250 8.13 -16.95 -16.03
C GLY A 250 7.37 -17.61 -14.88
N HIS A 251 7.21 -18.93 -15.03
CA HIS A 251 6.53 -19.73 -14.00
C HIS A 251 7.55 -20.29 -13.02
N PHE A 252 7.27 -20.15 -11.73
CA PHE A 252 8.05 -20.74 -10.64
C PHE A 252 7.13 -21.32 -9.57
N THR A 253 7.60 -22.40 -8.95
CA THR A 253 6.86 -23.05 -7.86
C THR A 253 7.49 -22.65 -6.52
N PRO A 254 6.76 -21.89 -5.70
CA PRO A 254 7.22 -21.58 -4.34
C PRO A 254 7.42 -22.84 -3.52
N ARG A 255 8.24 -22.75 -2.46
CA ARG A 255 8.38 -23.82 -1.49
C ARG A 255 7.01 -24.15 -0.88
N PRO A 256 6.62 -25.43 -0.78
CA PRO A 256 5.38 -25.80 -0.12
C PRO A 256 5.45 -25.47 1.38
N TRP A 257 4.35 -24.95 1.90
CA TRP A 257 4.21 -24.49 3.29
C TRP A 257 3.81 -25.61 4.25
N TRP A 258 3.32 -26.72 3.70
CA TRP A 258 2.73 -27.86 4.41
C TRP A 258 3.18 -29.19 3.81
#